data_6d250cfce9a5b849684b4b46cbde946f
#
_entry.id   6d250cfce9a5b849684b4b46cbde946f
#
_cell.length_a   1.000
_cell.length_b   1.000
_cell.length_c   1.000
_cell.angle_alpha   90.00
_cell.angle_beta   90.00
_cell.angle_gamma   90.00
#
_symmetry.space_group_name_H-M   'P 1'
#
loop_
_entity.id
_entity.type
_entity.pdbx_description
1 polymer ?
#
loop_
_entity_poly.entity_id
_entity_poly.type
_entity_poly.pdbx_seq_one_letter_code
_entity_poly.pdbx_strand_id
1 'polypeptide(L)'
;MQKRTLLMLGLVAVLSVRGFAHHSFDAEFDRSKPVTLEGVVTKFDLINPYGWIYLDGKDETRKTGKWAVETGNVSALLRRGWTKESLKPGTVVIIQGSRAKDGSNTVNAREVKLPDGRKLFAGPSQGDTPAK
;
A
#
# COMPACT_ATOMS: atom_id res chain seq x y z
N MET A 1 3.79 -53.64 -45.36
CA MET A 1 4.39 -52.32 -45.07
C MET A 1 3.52 -51.64 -44.05
N GLN A 2 3.97 -51.61 -42.80
CA GLN A 2 3.22 -50.94 -41.73
C GLN A 2 3.71 -49.48 -41.65
N LYS A 3 2.82 -48.56 -41.92
CA LYS A 3 3.09 -47.13 -41.70
C LYS A 3 2.93 -46.84 -40.21
N ARG A 4 4.04 -46.63 -39.50
CA ARG A 4 4.06 -46.16 -38.11
C ARG A 4 3.79 -44.67 -38.13
N THR A 5 2.58 -44.29 -37.76
CA THR A 5 2.21 -42.90 -37.50
C THR A 5 2.75 -42.52 -36.13
N LEU A 6 3.81 -41.70 -36.09
CA LEU A 6 4.31 -41.08 -34.86
C LEU A 6 3.33 -39.99 -34.42
N LEU A 7 2.58 -40.25 -33.36
CA LEU A 7 1.83 -39.20 -32.66
C LEU A 7 2.82 -38.39 -31.82
N MET A 8 3.16 -37.21 -32.30
CA MET A 8 3.86 -36.18 -31.46
C MET A 8 2.84 -35.62 -30.48
N LEU A 9 2.87 -36.09 -29.25
CA LEU A 9 2.20 -35.41 -28.13
C LEU A 9 3.00 -34.15 -27.75
N GLY A 10 2.55 -33.01 -28.26
CA GLY A 10 3.07 -31.71 -27.83
C GLY A 10 2.64 -31.45 -26.40
N LEU A 11 3.58 -31.60 -25.48
CA LEU A 11 3.41 -31.15 -24.07
C LEU A 11 3.46 -29.63 -24.02
N VAL A 12 2.30 -28.99 -24.06
CA VAL A 12 2.18 -27.57 -23.80
C VAL A 12 2.39 -27.35 -22.31
N ALA A 13 3.60 -27.01 -21.91
CA ALA A 13 3.89 -26.52 -20.57
C ALA A 13 3.24 -25.16 -20.41
N VAL A 14 2.06 -25.12 -19.78
CA VAL A 14 1.45 -23.86 -19.34
C VAL A 14 2.29 -23.33 -18.18
N LEU A 15 3.22 -22.45 -18.49
CA LEU A 15 3.90 -21.62 -17.50
C LEU A 15 2.84 -20.69 -16.89
N SER A 16 2.27 -21.10 -15.77
CA SER A 16 1.48 -20.21 -14.93
C SER A 16 2.42 -19.14 -14.34
N VAL A 17 2.56 -18.04 -15.04
CA VAL A 17 3.15 -16.82 -14.49
C VAL A 17 2.23 -16.42 -13.33
N ARG A 18 2.66 -16.68 -12.12
CA ARG A 18 2.05 -16.06 -10.93
C ARG A 18 2.35 -14.59 -11.02
N GLY A 19 1.52 -13.85 -11.72
CA GLY A 19 1.51 -12.41 -11.65
C GLY A 19 1.23 -12.06 -10.20
N PHE A 20 2.18 -11.40 -9.53
CA PHE A 20 1.89 -10.72 -8.29
C PHE A 20 0.79 -9.70 -8.63
N ALA A 21 -0.44 -10.03 -8.26
CA ALA A 21 -1.54 -9.11 -8.39
C ALA A 21 -1.25 -7.95 -7.42
N HIS A 22 -0.76 -6.83 -7.97
CA HIS A 22 -0.83 -5.57 -7.25
C HIS A 22 -2.30 -5.33 -6.96
N HIS A 23 -2.65 -5.10 -5.67
CA HIS A 23 -3.99 -4.67 -5.35
C HIS A 23 -4.38 -3.50 -6.24
N SER A 24 -5.53 -3.58 -6.87
CA SER A 24 -6.11 -2.39 -7.44
C SER A 24 -6.48 -1.47 -6.27
N PHE A 25 -5.92 -0.26 -6.21
CA PHE A 25 -6.31 0.74 -5.22
C PHE A 25 -7.84 0.84 -5.14
N ASP A 26 -8.49 0.94 -6.30
CA ASP A 26 -9.94 1.13 -6.40
C ASP A 26 -10.75 -0.09 -5.96
N ALA A 27 -10.14 -1.27 -5.81
CA ALA A 27 -10.80 -2.43 -5.22
C ALA A 27 -10.90 -2.34 -3.70
N GLU A 28 -9.92 -1.74 -3.04
CA GLU A 28 -9.80 -1.75 -1.57
C GLU A 28 -10.09 -0.41 -0.92
N PHE A 29 -9.80 0.71 -1.60
CA PHE A 29 -9.91 2.05 -1.05
C PHE A 29 -10.89 2.93 -1.84
N ASP A 30 -11.51 3.88 -1.14
CA ASP A 30 -12.50 4.79 -1.71
C ASP A 30 -11.94 6.21 -1.77
N ARG A 31 -11.61 6.68 -2.98
CA ARG A 31 -11.10 8.05 -3.22
C ARG A 31 -12.11 9.13 -2.84
N SER A 32 -13.40 8.81 -2.85
CA SER A 32 -14.47 9.74 -2.46
C SER A 32 -14.64 9.87 -0.95
N LYS A 33 -13.93 9.04 -0.18
CA LYS A 33 -13.94 9.06 1.29
C LYS A 33 -12.56 9.44 1.83
N PRO A 34 -12.16 10.71 1.73
CA PRO A 34 -10.92 11.17 2.32
C PRO A 34 -10.99 11.02 3.84
N VAL A 35 -9.85 10.79 4.45
CA VAL A 35 -9.71 10.69 5.89
C VAL A 35 -8.44 11.40 6.35
N THR A 36 -8.54 12.05 7.50
CA THR A 36 -7.39 12.62 8.21
C THR A 36 -7.26 11.90 9.55
N LEU A 37 -6.12 11.27 9.76
CA LEU A 37 -5.77 10.62 11.02
C LEU A 37 -4.77 11.48 11.78
N GLU A 38 -4.98 11.64 13.08
CA GLU A 38 -3.97 12.14 14.01
C GLU A 38 -3.61 11.04 15.00
N GLY A 39 -2.34 10.75 15.16
CA GLY A 39 -1.96 9.69 16.08
C GLY A 39 -0.47 9.55 16.30
N VAL A 40 -0.14 8.53 17.08
CA VAL A 40 1.21 8.17 17.45
C VAL A 40 1.59 6.86 16.77
N VAL A 41 2.70 6.88 16.04
CA VAL A 41 3.22 5.68 15.36
C VAL A 41 3.61 4.64 16.42
N THR A 42 3.11 3.43 16.24
CA THR A 42 3.48 2.28 17.07
C THR A 42 4.46 1.35 16.35
N LYS A 43 4.39 1.31 15.03
CA LYS A 43 5.26 0.49 14.18
C LYS A 43 5.30 1.06 12.76
N PHE A 44 6.44 0.92 12.10
CA PHE A 44 6.60 1.21 10.68
C PHE A 44 7.34 0.09 9.96
N ASP A 45 6.71 -0.53 8.98
CA ASP A 45 7.26 -1.63 8.20
C ASP A 45 7.49 -1.19 6.75
N LEU A 46 8.71 -1.33 6.25
CA LEU A 46 9.06 -1.22 4.83
C LEU A 46 9.30 -2.63 4.29
N ILE A 47 8.23 -3.37 4.05
CA ILE A 47 8.25 -4.75 3.56
C ILE A 47 7.49 -4.81 2.23
N ASN A 48 8.21 -5.24 1.16
CA ASN A 48 7.59 -5.38 -0.16
C ASN A 48 6.25 -6.15 -0.13
N PRO A 49 5.25 -5.74 -0.93
CA PRO A 49 5.32 -4.66 -1.93
C PRO A 49 5.06 -3.26 -1.39
N TYR A 50 4.38 -3.08 -0.26
CA TYR A 50 3.97 -1.79 0.29
C TYR A 50 4.52 -1.56 1.69
N GLY A 51 4.73 -0.27 2.04
CA GLY A 51 4.99 0.11 3.42
C GLY A 51 3.72 0.13 4.25
N TRP A 52 3.85 -0.10 5.55
CA TRP A 52 2.75 -0.08 6.50
C TRP A 52 3.10 0.74 7.73
N ILE A 53 2.23 1.69 8.06
CA ILE A 53 2.33 2.49 9.28
C ILE A 53 1.20 2.05 10.22
N TYR A 54 1.55 1.64 11.41
CA TYR A 54 0.59 1.32 12.46
C TYR A 54 0.59 2.45 13.48
N LEU A 55 -0.58 2.91 13.88
CA LEU A 55 -0.70 3.99 14.83
C LEU A 55 -1.90 3.83 15.77
N ASP A 56 -1.75 4.37 16.96
CA ASP A 56 -2.86 4.65 17.86
C ASP A 56 -3.28 6.10 17.62
N GLY A 57 -4.52 6.31 17.21
CA GLY A 57 -4.95 7.63 16.79
C GLY A 57 -6.46 7.77 16.64
N LYS A 58 -6.86 8.87 16.05
CA LYS A 58 -8.25 9.23 15.82
C LYS A 58 -8.44 9.79 14.42
N ASP A 59 -9.62 9.60 13.88
CA ASP A 59 -10.08 10.24 12.65
C ASP A 59 -10.75 11.61 12.94
N GLU A 60 -11.27 12.23 11.90
CA GLU A 60 -11.97 13.52 12.00
C GLU A 60 -13.25 13.45 12.86
N THR A 61 -13.83 12.26 13.07
CA THR A 61 -14.95 12.07 14.01
C THR A 61 -14.50 11.97 15.46
N ARG A 62 -13.17 12.05 15.70
CA ARG A 62 -12.50 11.89 16.99
C ARG A 62 -12.64 10.51 17.62
N LYS A 63 -13.08 9.54 16.85
CA LYS A 63 -13.10 8.13 17.26
C LYS A 63 -11.67 7.63 17.34
N THR A 64 -11.24 7.24 18.53
CA THR A 64 -9.91 6.68 18.78
C THR A 64 -9.86 5.20 18.44
N GLY A 65 -8.69 4.72 18.06
CA GLY A 65 -8.46 3.30 17.78
C GLY A 65 -7.08 3.01 17.23
N LYS A 66 -6.89 1.73 16.93
CA LYS A 66 -5.71 1.26 16.21
C LYS A 66 -5.98 1.36 14.72
N TRP A 67 -5.02 1.92 13.99
CA TRP A 67 -5.13 2.13 12.55
C TRP A 67 -3.96 1.47 11.83
N ALA A 68 -4.25 0.89 10.67
CA ALA A 68 -3.25 0.40 9.73
C ALA A 68 -3.27 1.29 8.49
N VAL A 69 -2.12 1.81 8.12
CA VAL A 69 -2.00 2.74 7.00
C VAL A 69 -1.06 2.17 5.96
N GLU A 70 -1.62 1.83 4.81
CA GLU A 70 -0.86 1.40 3.65
C GLU A 70 -0.24 2.60 2.94
N THR A 71 1.01 2.48 2.55
CA THR A 71 1.71 3.49 1.74
C THR A 71 1.81 3.03 0.28
N GLY A 72 2.46 3.80 -0.56
CA GLY A 72 2.89 3.38 -1.89
C GLY A 72 3.94 2.25 -1.82
N ASN A 73 4.38 1.77 -2.98
CA ASN A 73 5.33 0.68 -2.99
C ASN A 73 6.67 1.08 -2.36
N VAL A 74 7.32 0.12 -1.71
CA VAL A 74 8.55 0.35 -0.94
C VAL A 74 9.66 0.95 -1.81
N SER A 75 9.82 0.49 -3.05
CA SER A 75 10.85 1.04 -3.95
C SER A 75 10.61 2.52 -4.27
N ALA A 76 9.35 2.93 -4.44
CA ALA A 76 9.01 4.33 -4.66
C ALA A 76 9.27 5.18 -3.41
N LEU A 77 8.96 4.67 -2.23
CA LEU A 77 9.24 5.35 -0.97
C LEU A 77 10.74 5.56 -0.77
N LEU A 78 11.56 4.53 -0.99
CA LEU A 78 13.02 4.62 -0.89
C LEU A 78 13.59 5.66 -1.85
N ARG A 79 13.11 5.72 -3.11
CA ARG A 79 13.53 6.75 -4.06
C ARG A 79 13.13 8.17 -3.63
N ARG A 80 12.09 8.31 -2.82
CA ARG A 80 11.64 9.60 -2.24
C ARG A 80 12.35 9.95 -0.93
N GLY A 81 13.32 9.16 -0.51
CA GLY A 81 14.11 9.39 0.68
C GLY A 81 13.55 8.80 1.97
N TRP A 82 12.51 7.97 1.90
CA TRP A 82 12.04 7.22 3.06
C TRP A 82 13.06 6.16 3.48
N THR A 83 13.21 5.96 4.77
CA THR A 83 14.00 4.90 5.37
C THR A 83 13.21 4.25 6.52
N LYS A 84 13.70 3.14 7.05
CA LYS A 84 13.13 2.52 8.26
C LYS A 84 13.09 3.49 9.45
N GLU A 85 13.97 4.49 9.45
CA GLU A 85 14.09 5.50 10.50
C GLU A 85 13.18 6.71 10.29
N SER A 86 12.47 6.79 9.16
CA SER A 86 11.60 7.94 8.84
C SER A 86 10.46 8.12 9.84
N LEU A 87 9.93 7.00 10.36
CA LEU A 87 8.85 6.99 11.34
C LEU A 87 9.19 6.03 12.48
N LYS A 88 9.78 6.57 13.54
CA LYS A 88 10.05 5.79 14.75
C LYS A 88 8.78 5.63 15.60
N PRO A 89 8.62 4.53 16.35
CA PRO A 89 7.60 4.43 17.39
C PRO A 89 7.63 5.65 18.31
N GLY A 90 6.45 6.19 18.63
CA GLY A 90 6.33 7.43 19.41
C GLY A 90 6.25 8.71 18.58
N THR A 91 6.51 8.65 17.28
CA THR A 91 6.37 9.82 16.41
C THR A 91 4.90 10.20 16.27
N VAL A 92 4.57 11.47 16.53
CA VAL A 92 3.24 12.03 16.29
C VAL A 92 3.11 12.38 14.81
N VAL A 93 2.04 11.96 14.17
CA VAL A 93 1.81 12.20 12.74
C VAL A 93 0.38 12.65 12.47
N ILE A 94 0.23 13.40 11.37
CA ILE A 94 -1.06 13.62 10.72
C ILE A 94 -0.99 12.97 9.36
N ILE A 95 -1.90 12.02 9.10
CA ILE A 95 -1.95 11.27 7.85
C ILE A 95 -3.21 11.63 7.09
N GLN A 96 -3.04 12.00 5.83
CA GLN A 96 -4.15 12.18 4.90
C GLN A 96 -4.16 11.05 3.86
N GLY A 97 -5.34 10.53 3.60
CA GLY A 97 -5.48 9.43 2.66
C GLY A 97 -6.92 9.09 2.32
N SER A 98 -7.13 7.87 1.87
CA SER A 98 -8.42 7.32 1.48
C SER A 98 -8.79 6.14 2.38
N ARG A 99 -10.05 6.11 2.81
CA ARG A 99 -10.58 5.08 3.70
C ARG A 99 -10.77 3.76 2.96
N ALA A 100 -10.56 2.65 3.66
CA ALA A 100 -10.89 1.32 3.15
C ALA A 100 -12.40 1.16 2.92
N LYS A 101 -12.77 0.50 1.83
CA LYS A 101 -14.17 0.24 1.45
C LYS A 101 -14.88 -0.74 2.37
N ASP A 102 -14.13 -1.64 3.01
CA ASP A 102 -14.67 -2.65 3.93
C ASP A 102 -15.07 -2.09 5.30
N GLY A 103 -14.86 -0.80 5.55
CA GLY A 103 -15.19 -0.14 6.81
C GLY A 103 -14.18 -0.39 7.94
N SER A 104 -13.08 -1.10 7.68
CA SER A 104 -12.00 -1.29 8.66
C SER A 104 -11.27 0.02 8.96
N ASN A 105 -10.51 0.03 10.06
CA ASN A 105 -9.59 1.11 10.39
C ASN A 105 -8.31 1.03 9.54
N THR A 106 -8.49 0.98 8.22
CA THR A 106 -7.42 0.93 7.25
C THR A 106 -7.51 2.12 6.30
N VAL A 107 -6.37 2.71 6.00
CA VAL A 107 -6.25 3.90 5.15
C VAL A 107 -5.11 3.68 4.16
N ASN A 108 -5.29 4.12 2.92
CA ASN A 108 -4.17 4.27 2.00
C ASN A 108 -3.68 5.72 2.09
N ALA A 109 -2.44 5.92 2.52
CA ALA A 109 -1.88 7.23 2.74
C ALA A 109 -1.49 7.92 1.43
N ARG A 110 -1.79 9.20 1.35
CA ARG A 110 -1.29 10.11 0.33
C ARG A 110 -0.15 10.96 0.88
N GLU A 111 -0.29 11.45 2.09
CA GLU A 111 0.65 12.35 2.74
C GLU A 111 0.75 12.02 4.24
N VAL A 112 1.96 12.10 4.75
CA VAL A 112 2.26 12.04 6.20
C VAL A 112 2.95 13.33 6.60
N LYS A 113 2.36 14.09 7.52
CA LYS A 113 2.93 15.30 8.10
C LYS A 113 3.57 14.98 9.43
N LEU A 114 4.83 15.41 9.61
CA LEU A 114 5.61 15.26 10.83
C LEU A 114 5.45 16.45 11.76
N PRO A 115 5.81 16.34 13.05
CA PRO A 115 5.70 17.44 14.02
C PRO A 115 6.49 18.69 13.65
N ASP A 116 7.61 18.54 12.95
CA ASP A 116 8.46 19.64 12.47
C ASP A 116 7.90 20.34 11.21
N GLY A 117 6.72 19.93 10.75
CA GLY A 117 6.04 20.48 9.58
C GLY A 117 6.45 19.87 8.25
N ARG A 118 7.46 18.98 8.22
CA ARG A 118 7.82 18.25 7.01
C ARG A 118 6.68 17.34 6.55
N LYS A 119 6.52 17.25 5.25
CA LYS A 119 5.53 16.40 4.61
C LYS A 119 6.23 15.32 3.81
N LEU A 120 5.84 14.09 4.05
CA LEU A 120 6.29 12.94 3.30
C LEU A 120 5.16 12.44 2.40
N PHE A 121 5.42 12.37 1.10
CA PHE A 121 4.45 11.82 0.16
C PHE A 121 4.51 10.29 0.20
N ALA A 122 3.44 9.69 0.69
CA ALA A 122 3.34 8.25 0.92
C ALA A 122 2.48 7.56 -0.13
N GLY A 123 1.82 8.30 -0.99
CA GLY A 123 0.92 7.79 -2.02
C GLY A 123 1.64 7.06 -3.16
N PRO A 124 0.89 6.41 -4.05
CA PRO A 124 1.44 5.72 -5.21
C PRO A 124 2.22 6.69 -6.09
N SER A 125 3.28 6.19 -6.74
CA SER A 125 3.99 6.93 -7.78
C SER A 125 3.07 7.17 -8.96
N GLN A 126 3.27 8.27 -9.70
CA GLN A 126 2.47 8.56 -10.90
C GLN A 126 2.50 7.46 -11.97
N GLY A 127 3.47 6.54 -11.91
CA GLY A 127 3.56 5.37 -12.78
C GLY A 127 2.79 4.15 -12.29
N ASP A 128 2.26 4.17 -11.07
CA ASP A 128 1.50 3.07 -10.48
C ASP A 128 -0.02 3.22 -10.74
N THR A 129 -0.43 4.29 -11.41
CA THR A 129 -1.82 4.47 -11.83
C THR A 129 -2.03 3.63 -13.09
N PRO A 130 -2.96 2.66 -13.09
CA PRO A 130 -3.32 1.97 -14.33
C PRO A 130 -3.74 3.01 -15.36
N ALA A 131 -3.18 2.93 -16.54
CA ALA A 131 -3.65 3.72 -17.68
C ALA A 131 -5.16 3.45 -17.84
N LYS A 132 -5.93 4.54 -17.98
CA LYS A 132 -7.36 4.45 -18.27
C LYS A 132 -7.57 3.81 -19.63
#